data_7313fde8943958bf41f5b1094820d82a
#
_entry.id   7313fde8943958bf41f5b1094820d82a
#
_cell.length_a   1.000
_cell.length_b   1.000
_cell.length_c   1.000
_cell.angle_alpha   90.00
_cell.angle_beta   90.00
_cell.angle_gamma   90.00
#
_symmetry.space_group_name_H-M   'P 1'
#
loop_
_entity.id
_entity.type
_entity.pdbx_description
1 polymer ?
#
loop_
_entity_poly.entity_id
_entity_poly.type
_entity_poly.pdbx_seq_one_letter_code
_entity_poly.pdbx_strand_id
1 'polypeptide(L)'
;MCWQYLPLVSPQWYEHPSLILQVANLAKLRNELREHNLVEAPEGMRPDVAAGDPPPEVLKARTADGTWNDLGCPAMGAKGTGFGRNVPIEKTVPEIKRLLDPDPRVISRELMARDTFKPAGIINALAAAWLQFENHNWFFHGDGVPGRNIEIPLQTGDDFPENPMKIRETIPLHGEIADGCPAPVFANHETHWWDGSQIYGSGTERQREIRTFVDGKIKVGDDGRLPKSDVMGIDLTGMKENWWVGVGLLHTLFAREHNAVCDALKKAYPKLDD
;
A
#
# COMPACT_ATOMS: atom_id res chain seq x y z
N MET A 1 -27.62 9.01 -13.97
CA MET A 1 -28.22 7.70 -14.22
C MET A 1 -27.74 6.77 -13.11
N CYS A 2 -28.68 6.25 -12.30
CA CYS A 2 -28.31 5.45 -11.11
C CYS A 2 -28.03 4.00 -11.56
N TRP A 3 -26.78 3.66 -11.74
CA TRP A 3 -26.29 2.32 -12.13
C TRP A 3 -26.66 1.20 -11.12
N GLN A 4 -27.15 1.59 -9.94
CA GLN A 4 -27.53 0.69 -8.85
C GLN A 4 -28.72 -0.22 -9.15
N TYR A 5 -29.53 0.10 -10.15
CA TYR A 5 -30.78 -0.62 -10.44
C TYR A 5 -30.71 -1.58 -11.62
N LEU A 6 -29.54 -1.71 -12.28
CA LEU A 6 -29.39 -2.70 -13.32
C LEU A 6 -29.22 -4.09 -12.71
N PRO A 7 -30.03 -5.08 -13.05
CA PRO A 7 -29.85 -6.45 -12.59
C PRO A 7 -28.48 -6.96 -13.06
N LEU A 8 -27.81 -7.75 -12.23
CA LEU A 8 -26.65 -8.53 -12.69
C LEU A 8 -27.10 -9.46 -13.79
N VAL A 9 -26.55 -9.28 -14.96
CA VAL A 9 -26.89 -10.10 -16.15
C VAL A 9 -26.19 -11.47 -16.09
N SER A 10 -25.05 -11.52 -15.40
CA SER A 10 -24.25 -12.74 -15.20
C SER A 10 -23.43 -12.60 -13.91
N PRO A 11 -23.27 -13.66 -13.13
CA PRO A 11 -22.32 -13.67 -11.99
C PRO A 11 -20.87 -13.47 -12.46
N GLN A 12 -20.54 -13.84 -13.70
CA GLN A 12 -19.26 -13.55 -14.35
C GLN A 12 -19.35 -12.17 -15.03
N TRP A 13 -19.14 -11.11 -14.27
CA TRP A 13 -19.20 -9.73 -14.76
C TRP A 13 -18.35 -9.47 -16.01
N TYR A 14 -17.28 -10.23 -16.19
CA TYR A 14 -16.31 -10.11 -17.30
C TYR A 14 -16.74 -10.83 -18.60
N GLU A 15 -17.75 -11.67 -18.57
CA GLU A 15 -18.21 -12.43 -19.76
C GLU A 15 -19.14 -11.64 -20.68
N HIS A 16 -19.62 -10.48 -20.21
CA HIS A 16 -20.53 -9.69 -21.04
C HIS A 16 -19.81 -9.07 -22.24
N PRO A 17 -20.36 -9.15 -23.46
CA PRO A 17 -19.72 -8.64 -24.68
C PRO A 17 -19.52 -7.11 -24.68
N SER A 18 -20.30 -6.37 -23.91
CA SER A 18 -20.18 -4.92 -23.78
C SER A 18 -19.33 -4.52 -22.59
N LEU A 19 -18.22 -3.80 -22.81
CA LEU A 19 -17.36 -3.27 -21.75
C LEU A 19 -18.14 -2.38 -20.75
N ILE A 20 -19.10 -1.59 -21.24
CA ILE A 20 -19.92 -0.72 -20.37
C ILE A 20 -20.73 -1.57 -19.39
N LEU A 21 -21.31 -2.69 -19.84
CA LEU A 21 -22.06 -3.58 -18.96
C LEU A 21 -21.15 -4.40 -18.05
N GLN A 22 -19.94 -4.76 -18.49
CA GLN A 22 -18.93 -5.37 -17.61
C GLN A 22 -18.60 -4.43 -16.43
N VAL A 23 -18.32 -3.16 -16.71
CA VAL A 23 -18.04 -2.15 -15.68
C VAL A 23 -19.26 -1.93 -14.75
N ALA A 24 -20.46 -1.89 -15.31
CA ALA A 24 -21.69 -1.76 -14.52
C ALA A 24 -21.92 -2.97 -13.59
N ASN A 25 -21.72 -4.18 -14.10
CA ASN A 25 -21.83 -5.41 -13.31
C ASN A 25 -20.76 -5.46 -12.19
N LEU A 26 -19.53 -5.07 -12.51
CA LEU A 26 -18.45 -4.99 -11.53
C LEU A 26 -18.76 -3.98 -10.41
N ALA A 27 -19.25 -2.80 -10.76
CA ALA A 27 -19.64 -1.78 -9.79
C ALA A 27 -20.77 -2.24 -8.89
N LYS A 28 -21.76 -2.93 -9.46
CA LYS A 28 -22.87 -3.51 -8.69
C LYS A 28 -22.39 -4.60 -7.74
N LEU A 29 -21.61 -5.56 -8.24
CA LEU A 29 -21.03 -6.63 -7.43
C LEU A 29 -20.21 -6.05 -6.26
N ARG A 30 -19.39 -5.03 -6.52
CA ARG A 30 -18.63 -4.34 -5.49
C ARG A 30 -19.53 -3.75 -4.40
N ASN A 31 -20.62 -3.11 -4.78
CA ASN A 31 -21.54 -2.52 -3.81
C ASN A 31 -22.23 -3.60 -2.96
N GLU A 32 -22.70 -4.69 -3.58
CA GLU A 32 -23.29 -5.83 -2.86
C GLU A 32 -22.28 -6.45 -1.87
N LEU A 33 -21.02 -6.64 -2.29
CA LEU A 33 -19.97 -7.17 -1.38
C LEU A 33 -19.71 -6.22 -0.22
N ARG A 34 -19.71 -4.91 -0.44
CA ARG A 34 -19.52 -3.92 0.62
C ARG A 34 -20.66 -3.90 1.63
N GLU A 35 -21.90 -4.01 1.17
CA GLU A 35 -23.07 -4.04 2.07
C GLU A 35 -23.05 -5.24 3.04
N HIS A 36 -22.50 -6.37 2.60
CA HIS A 36 -22.58 -7.61 3.36
C HIS A 36 -21.27 -8.04 4.03
N ASN A 37 -20.14 -7.60 3.49
CA ASN A 37 -18.84 -8.12 3.90
C ASN A 37 -17.90 -7.05 4.45
N LEU A 38 -18.23 -5.77 4.35
CA LEU A 38 -17.36 -4.72 4.84
C LEU A 38 -17.33 -4.74 6.37
N VAL A 39 -16.17 -5.04 6.93
CA VAL A 39 -15.88 -4.97 8.37
C VAL A 39 -14.74 -3.98 8.55
N GLU A 40 -15.00 -2.90 9.26
CA GLU A 40 -13.98 -1.93 9.61
C GLU A 40 -13.11 -2.44 10.77
N ALA A 41 -11.88 -1.95 10.85
CA ALA A 41 -11.05 -2.21 12.02
C ALA A 41 -11.72 -1.63 13.27
N PRO A 42 -11.76 -2.39 14.39
CA PRO A 42 -12.26 -1.89 15.65
C PRO A 42 -11.60 -0.58 16.06
N GLU A 43 -12.31 0.25 16.82
CA GLU A 43 -11.82 1.57 17.23
C GLU A 43 -10.46 1.50 17.96
N GLY A 44 -10.26 0.53 18.84
CA GLY A 44 -8.99 0.30 19.54
C GLY A 44 -7.82 -0.14 18.64
N MET A 45 -8.05 -0.34 17.33
CA MET A 45 -7.02 -0.65 16.33
C MET A 45 -6.73 0.55 15.40
N ARG A 46 -7.06 1.73 15.85
CA ARG A 46 -6.74 2.99 15.20
C ARG A 46 -5.72 3.76 16.04
N PRO A 47 -4.90 4.62 15.44
CA PRO A 47 -4.04 5.53 16.20
C PRO A 47 -4.85 6.36 17.20
N ASP A 48 -4.28 6.58 18.36
CA ASP A 48 -4.89 7.48 19.34
C ASP A 48 -4.73 8.93 18.87
N VAL A 49 -5.84 9.52 18.48
CA VAL A 49 -5.93 10.92 18.06
C VAL A 49 -6.83 11.64 19.05
N ALA A 50 -6.33 12.72 19.62
CA ALA A 50 -7.06 13.49 20.60
C ALA A 50 -8.46 13.86 20.08
N ALA A 51 -9.48 13.57 20.89
CA ALA A 51 -10.83 14.00 20.59
C ALA A 51 -10.96 15.52 20.73
N GLY A 52 -11.71 16.15 19.83
CA GLY A 52 -11.96 17.60 19.87
C GLY A 52 -12.03 18.22 18.48
N ASP A 53 -12.00 19.54 18.47
CA ASP A 53 -11.94 20.28 17.22
C ASP A 53 -10.60 20.09 16.50
N PRO A 54 -10.58 20.07 15.18
CA PRO A 54 -9.36 19.90 14.39
C PRO A 54 -8.38 21.05 14.70
N PRO A 55 -7.10 20.76 14.95
CA PRO A 55 -6.09 21.80 15.08
C PRO A 55 -6.07 22.73 13.85
N PRO A 56 -5.90 24.04 14.02
CA PRO A 56 -5.96 25.00 12.89
C PRO A 56 -4.97 24.70 11.75
N GLU A 57 -3.84 24.10 12.07
CA GLU A 57 -2.82 23.69 11.09
C GLU A 57 -3.29 22.59 10.14
N VAL A 58 -4.10 21.64 10.59
CA VAL A 58 -4.59 20.54 9.73
C VAL A 58 -5.64 21.00 8.75
N LEU A 59 -6.25 22.17 8.98
CA LEU A 59 -7.16 22.81 8.04
C LEU A 59 -6.43 23.53 6.90
N LYS A 60 -5.12 23.75 7.04
CA LYS A 60 -4.29 24.44 6.04
C LYS A 60 -3.49 23.47 5.19
N ALA A 61 -3.02 22.37 5.80
CA ALA A 61 -2.24 21.36 5.12
C ALA A 61 -2.52 20.00 5.75
N ARG A 62 -2.42 18.93 4.94
CA ARG A 62 -2.56 17.56 5.43
C ARG A 62 -1.44 17.20 6.39
N THR A 63 -1.77 16.33 7.34
CA THR A 63 -0.76 15.70 8.20
C THR A 63 0.08 14.69 7.43
N ALA A 64 1.28 14.42 7.90
CA ALA A 64 2.17 13.44 7.28
C ALA A 64 1.70 12.00 7.43
N ASP A 65 0.95 11.72 8.49
CA ASP A 65 0.51 10.37 8.88
C ASP A 65 -0.94 10.06 8.49
N GLY A 66 -1.61 10.98 7.80
CA GLY A 66 -2.98 10.81 7.30
C GLY A 66 -4.06 11.04 8.36
N THR A 67 -3.70 11.47 9.57
CA THR A 67 -4.69 11.90 10.58
C THR A 67 -5.43 13.15 10.12
N TRP A 68 -6.66 13.32 10.58
CA TRP A 68 -7.50 14.49 10.27
C TRP A 68 -7.89 14.69 8.80
N ASN A 69 -7.60 13.75 7.92
CA ASN A 69 -8.12 13.82 6.55
C ASN A 69 -9.64 13.58 6.50
N ASP A 70 -10.16 12.87 7.48
CA ASP A 70 -11.59 12.82 7.80
C ASP A 70 -11.80 13.52 9.13
N LEU A 71 -12.48 14.68 9.11
CA LEU A 71 -12.74 15.47 10.32
C LEU A 71 -13.77 14.83 11.26
N GLY A 72 -14.64 13.95 10.75
CA GLY A 72 -15.61 13.19 11.54
C GLY A 72 -14.98 11.97 12.21
N CYS A 73 -13.89 11.45 11.68
CA CYS A 73 -13.14 10.32 12.21
C CYS A 73 -11.63 10.55 12.01
N PRO A 74 -10.98 11.35 12.88
CA PRO A 74 -9.62 11.84 12.68
C PRO A 74 -8.55 10.77 12.46
N ALA A 75 -8.74 9.57 13.00
CA ALA A 75 -7.83 8.44 12.82
C ALA A 75 -8.14 7.59 11.56
N MET A 76 -9.20 7.90 10.81
CA MET A 76 -9.58 7.13 9.62
C MET A 76 -8.46 7.13 8.59
N GLY A 77 -8.03 5.94 8.18
CA GLY A 77 -7.00 5.76 7.15
C GLY A 77 -5.62 6.29 7.51
N ALA A 78 -5.39 6.70 8.77
CA ALA A 78 -4.09 7.12 9.24
C ALA A 78 -3.11 5.94 9.35
N LYS A 79 -1.83 6.24 9.26
CA LYS A 79 -0.74 5.29 9.55
C LYS A 79 -0.97 4.61 10.90
N GLY A 80 -0.80 3.30 10.95
CA GLY A 80 -1.03 2.49 12.14
C GLY A 80 -2.47 1.99 12.30
N THR A 81 -3.40 2.42 11.45
CA THR A 81 -4.77 1.89 11.45
C THR A 81 -4.77 0.41 11.03
N GLY A 82 -5.53 -0.41 11.74
CA GLY A 82 -5.72 -1.80 11.37
C GLY A 82 -6.49 -1.94 10.06
N PHE A 83 -6.12 -2.95 9.26
CA PHE A 83 -6.85 -3.28 8.04
C PHE A 83 -8.25 -3.81 8.37
N GLY A 84 -9.27 -3.28 7.70
CA GLY A 84 -10.60 -3.86 7.68
C GLY A 84 -10.70 -5.13 6.82
N ARG A 85 -11.93 -5.55 6.55
CA ARG A 85 -12.25 -6.72 5.72
C ARG A 85 -13.33 -6.35 4.70
N ASN A 86 -13.26 -6.95 3.52
CA ASN A 86 -14.30 -6.85 2.48
C ASN A 86 -14.84 -8.22 2.05
N VAL A 87 -14.59 -9.22 2.87
CA VAL A 87 -15.13 -10.58 2.75
C VAL A 87 -15.65 -11.03 4.11
N PRO A 88 -16.54 -12.04 4.20
CA PRO A 88 -17.02 -12.55 5.48
C PRO A 88 -15.86 -12.89 6.42
N ILE A 89 -15.94 -12.45 7.66
CA ILE A 89 -14.81 -12.49 8.60
C ILE A 89 -14.32 -13.91 8.87
N GLU A 90 -15.22 -14.87 8.90
CA GLU A 90 -14.91 -16.30 9.06
C GLU A 90 -14.06 -16.87 7.91
N LYS A 91 -14.07 -16.19 6.73
CA LYS A 91 -13.23 -16.56 5.59
C LYS A 91 -11.82 -15.95 5.66
N THR A 92 -11.59 -15.09 6.62
CA THR A 92 -10.28 -14.43 6.81
C THR A 92 -9.47 -15.06 7.94
N VAL A 93 -10.02 -16.03 8.66
CA VAL A 93 -9.29 -16.78 9.70
C VAL A 93 -8.41 -17.84 9.04
N PRO A 94 -7.08 -17.79 9.22
CA PRO A 94 -6.19 -18.75 8.60
C PRO A 94 -6.38 -20.15 9.23
N GLU A 95 -6.50 -21.16 8.39
CA GLU A 95 -6.46 -22.57 8.81
C GLU A 95 -5.00 -23.02 8.97
N ILE A 96 -4.43 -22.82 10.16
CA ILE A 96 -3.01 -23.06 10.43
C ILE A 96 -2.55 -24.45 9.99
N LYS A 97 -3.38 -25.48 10.17
CA LYS A 97 -3.03 -26.85 9.76
C LYS A 97 -2.91 -27.03 8.24
N ARG A 98 -3.49 -26.12 7.47
CA ARG A 98 -3.50 -26.12 6.00
C ARG A 98 -2.73 -24.97 5.38
N LEU A 99 -1.96 -24.24 6.18
CA LEU A 99 -1.22 -23.07 5.72
C LEU A 99 -0.29 -23.37 4.53
N LEU A 100 0.28 -24.59 4.50
CA LEU A 100 1.17 -25.07 3.44
C LEU A 100 0.48 -26.11 2.52
N ASP A 101 -0.83 -26.15 2.47
CA ASP A 101 -1.60 -27.04 1.62
C ASP A 101 -2.58 -26.22 0.76
N PRO A 102 -2.37 -26.12 -0.56
CA PRO A 102 -1.28 -26.73 -1.33
C PRO A 102 0.11 -26.16 -1.05
N ASP A 103 1.15 -26.95 -1.26
CA ASP A 103 2.54 -26.57 -1.03
C ASP A 103 2.94 -25.33 -1.86
N PRO A 104 3.33 -24.20 -1.22
CA PRO A 104 3.69 -22.97 -1.91
C PRO A 104 4.86 -23.11 -2.88
N ARG A 105 5.82 -24.01 -2.58
CA ARG A 105 6.97 -24.26 -3.46
C ARG A 105 6.54 -25.00 -4.72
N VAL A 106 5.65 -25.98 -4.59
CA VAL A 106 5.07 -26.67 -5.75
C VAL A 106 4.30 -25.70 -6.62
N ILE A 107 3.45 -24.84 -6.05
CA ILE A 107 2.74 -23.80 -6.79
C ILE A 107 3.72 -22.91 -7.55
N SER A 108 4.79 -22.44 -6.89
CA SER A 108 5.80 -21.58 -7.51
C SER A 108 6.43 -22.24 -8.73
N ARG A 109 6.82 -23.53 -8.61
CA ARG A 109 7.49 -24.27 -9.70
C ARG A 109 6.55 -24.66 -10.83
N GLU A 110 5.37 -25.16 -10.51
CA GLU A 110 4.44 -25.73 -11.51
C GLU A 110 3.61 -24.67 -12.22
N LEU A 111 3.23 -23.59 -11.51
CA LEU A 111 2.31 -22.58 -12.04
C LEU A 111 2.98 -21.24 -12.35
N MET A 112 4.04 -20.87 -11.60
CA MET A 112 4.65 -19.54 -11.75
C MET A 112 5.93 -19.55 -12.57
N ALA A 113 6.73 -20.62 -12.51
CA ALA A 113 7.96 -20.72 -13.29
C ALA A 113 7.68 -20.78 -14.79
N ARG A 114 8.61 -20.29 -15.59
CA ARG A 114 8.54 -20.26 -17.06
C ARG A 114 9.90 -20.61 -17.65
N ASP A 115 9.95 -21.57 -18.55
CA ASP A 115 11.15 -21.89 -19.32
C ASP A 115 11.44 -20.83 -20.39
N THR A 116 10.39 -20.18 -20.85
CA THR A 116 10.47 -19.14 -21.86
C THR A 116 9.72 -17.90 -21.41
N PHE A 117 10.35 -16.73 -21.55
CA PHE A 117 9.72 -15.47 -21.26
C PHE A 117 8.47 -15.24 -22.11
N LYS A 118 7.33 -14.95 -21.47
CA LYS A 118 6.06 -14.62 -22.12
C LYS A 118 5.75 -13.14 -21.88
N PRO A 119 6.05 -12.25 -22.84
CA PRO A 119 5.78 -10.83 -22.66
C PRO A 119 4.27 -10.54 -22.67
N ALA A 120 3.87 -9.54 -21.89
CA ALA A 120 2.55 -8.93 -22.03
C ALA A 120 2.54 -8.09 -23.32
N GLY A 121 1.67 -8.43 -24.27
CA GLY A 121 1.70 -7.84 -25.62
C GLY A 121 1.26 -6.38 -25.71
N ILE A 122 0.59 -5.84 -24.67
CA ILE A 122 -0.06 -4.53 -24.70
C ILE A 122 0.50 -3.53 -23.64
N ILE A 123 1.37 -3.97 -22.75
CA ILE A 123 1.98 -3.15 -21.70
C ILE A 123 3.49 -3.35 -21.68
N ASN A 124 4.21 -2.38 -21.15
CA ASN A 124 5.65 -2.44 -20.97
C ASN A 124 6.03 -2.51 -19.47
N ALA A 125 7.33 -2.59 -19.17
CA ALA A 125 7.84 -2.67 -17.82
C ALA A 125 7.47 -1.46 -16.93
N LEU A 126 7.21 -0.28 -17.53
CA LEU A 126 6.77 0.89 -16.77
C LEU A 126 5.37 0.69 -16.18
N ALA A 127 4.51 -0.12 -16.80
CA ALA A 127 3.22 -0.45 -16.21
C ALA A 127 3.38 -1.24 -14.90
N ALA A 128 4.32 -2.18 -14.86
CA ALA A 128 4.64 -2.91 -13.63
C ALA A 128 5.22 -1.98 -12.55
N ALA A 129 6.12 -1.07 -12.95
CA ALA A 129 6.67 -0.06 -12.05
C ALA A 129 5.59 0.87 -11.49
N TRP A 130 4.68 1.32 -12.35
CA TRP A 130 3.56 2.17 -11.95
C TRP A 130 2.62 1.46 -10.96
N LEU A 131 2.24 0.22 -11.25
CA LEU A 131 1.38 -0.57 -10.36
C LEU A 131 2.02 -0.74 -8.97
N GLN A 132 3.32 -1.02 -8.91
CA GLN A 132 3.99 -1.10 -7.63
C GLN A 132 4.13 0.25 -6.94
N PHE A 133 4.45 1.31 -7.68
CA PHE A 133 4.54 2.68 -7.14
C PHE A 133 3.23 3.11 -6.46
N GLU A 134 2.07 2.72 -7.02
CA GLU A 134 0.77 2.98 -6.40
C GLU A 134 0.50 2.04 -5.22
N ASN A 135 0.73 0.74 -5.40
CA ASN A 135 0.33 -0.27 -4.41
C ASN A 135 1.06 -0.12 -3.08
N HIS A 136 2.35 0.17 -3.07
CA HIS A 136 3.10 0.22 -1.83
C HIS A 136 2.76 1.46 -0.98
N ASN A 137 2.05 2.43 -1.55
CA ASN A 137 1.45 3.53 -0.81
C ASN A 137 0.11 3.17 -0.15
N TRP A 138 -0.60 2.16 -0.67
CA TRP A 138 -1.94 1.85 -0.18
C TRP A 138 -1.93 0.94 1.03
N PHE A 139 -1.00 0.01 1.08
CA PHE A 139 -0.91 -0.95 2.17
C PHE A 139 0.53 -1.45 2.35
N PHE A 140 0.95 -1.42 3.59
CA PHE A 140 2.23 -1.98 4.00
C PHE A 140 2.10 -2.47 5.45
N HIS A 141 2.16 -3.77 5.67
CA HIS A 141 1.99 -4.37 6.99
C HIS A 141 3.31 -4.62 7.75
N GLY A 142 4.40 -4.00 7.29
CA GLY A 142 5.73 -4.14 7.87
C GLY A 142 6.52 -5.32 7.34
N ASP A 143 7.81 -5.35 7.67
CA ASP A 143 8.78 -6.35 7.19
C ASP A 143 8.71 -7.70 7.93
N GLY A 144 7.77 -7.84 8.86
CA GLY A 144 7.69 -8.97 9.76
C GLY A 144 8.75 -8.93 10.87
N VAL A 145 8.70 -9.90 11.77
CA VAL A 145 9.58 -9.95 12.95
C VAL A 145 10.81 -10.79 12.68
N PRO A 146 12.01 -10.24 12.90
CA PRO A 146 13.23 -11.04 12.83
C PRO A 146 13.16 -12.27 13.73
N GLY A 147 13.46 -13.44 13.16
CA GLY A 147 13.46 -14.71 13.89
C GLY A 147 12.09 -15.41 13.98
N ARG A 148 10.99 -14.74 13.61
CA ARG A 148 9.68 -15.40 13.44
C ARG A 148 9.42 -15.67 11.96
N ASN A 149 9.39 -16.93 11.59
CA ASN A 149 9.23 -17.33 10.20
C ASN A 149 8.17 -18.42 10.04
N ILE A 150 7.45 -18.33 8.94
CA ILE A 150 6.74 -19.47 8.38
C ILE A 150 7.78 -20.26 7.58
N GLU A 151 8.03 -21.50 7.97
CA GLU A 151 8.99 -22.38 7.33
C GLU A 151 8.28 -23.26 6.30
N ILE A 152 8.81 -23.25 5.08
CA ILE A 152 8.32 -24.06 3.96
C ILE A 152 9.37 -25.15 3.70
N PRO A 153 9.14 -26.40 4.14
CA PRO A 153 10.07 -27.51 3.89
C PRO A 153 10.21 -27.77 2.39
N LEU A 154 11.42 -28.02 1.93
CA LEU A 154 11.69 -28.32 0.53
C LEU A 154 11.84 -29.82 0.30
N GLN A 155 11.44 -30.26 -0.90
CA GLN A 155 11.63 -31.65 -1.31
C GLN A 155 13.11 -31.93 -1.59
N THR A 156 13.48 -33.23 -1.50
CA THR A 156 14.84 -33.65 -1.84
C THR A 156 15.16 -33.28 -3.31
N GLY A 157 16.28 -32.62 -3.51
CA GLY A 157 16.72 -32.19 -4.85
C GLY A 157 16.14 -30.86 -5.31
N ASP A 158 15.47 -30.11 -4.43
CA ASP A 158 15.08 -28.71 -4.72
C ASP A 158 16.31 -27.82 -4.86
N ASP A 159 16.29 -26.92 -5.81
CA ASP A 159 17.38 -26.01 -6.16
C ASP A 159 17.39 -24.68 -5.37
N PHE A 160 16.45 -24.49 -4.46
CA PHE A 160 16.45 -23.32 -3.60
C PHE A 160 17.61 -23.38 -2.59
N PRO A 161 18.34 -22.29 -2.38
CA PRO A 161 19.62 -22.32 -1.66
C PRO A 161 19.51 -22.60 -0.17
N GLU A 162 18.35 -22.43 0.44
CA GLU A 162 18.11 -22.61 1.87
C GLU A 162 16.90 -23.54 2.11
N ASN A 163 17.06 -24.56 2.94
CA ASN A 163 15.99 -25.49 3.34
C ASN A 163 15.84 -25.48 4.88
N PRO A 164 14.68 -25.14 5.44
CA PRO A 164 13.45 -24.69 4.75
C PRO A 164 13.57 -23.29 4.15
N MET A 165 12.75 -22.99 3.14
CA MET A 165 12.49 -21.58 2.78
C MET A 165 11.81 -20.88 3.94
N LYS A 166 12.12 -19.59 4.13
CA LYS A 166 11.56 -18.81 5.25
C LYS A 166 10.86 -17.56 4.76
N ILE A 167 9.65 -17.36 5.24
CA ILE A 167 8.89 -16.13 5.06
C ILE A 167 8.71 -15.50 6.44
N ARG A 168 9.12 -14.26 6.61
CA ARG A 168 8.94 -13.54 7.88
C ARG A 168 7.45 -13.40 8.20
N GLU A 169 7.10 -13.70 9.44
CA GLU A 169 5.73 -13.64 9.91
C GLU A 169 5.38 -12.21 10.31
N THR A 170 4.28 -11.69 9.78
CA THR A 170 3.73 -10.40 10.20
C THR A 170 3.00 -10.57 11.54
N ILE A 171 3.23 -9.65 12.47
CA ILE A 171 2.58 -9.68 13.78
C ILE A 171 1.22 -8.97 13.70
N PRO A 172 0.15 -9.59 14.21
CA PRO A 172 -1.13 -8.91 14.42
C PRO A 172 -0.98 -7.70 15.34
N LEU A 173 -1.78 -6.66 15.11
CA LEU A 173 -1.72 -5.38 15.79
C LEU A 173 -1.77 -5.50 17.33
N HIS A 174 -2.51 -6.44 17.88
CA HIS A 174 -2.62 -6.68 19.33
C HIS A 174 -2.18 -8.07 19.77
N GLY A 175 -1.40 -8.78 18.96
CA GLY A 175 -0.85 -10.10 19.29
C GLY A 175 -1.86 -11.25 19.33
N GLU A 176 -3.11 -10.97 19.62
CA GLU A 176 -4.23 -11.90 19.70
C GLU A 176 -5.43 -11.36 18.95
N ILE A 177 -6.44 -12.19 18.76
CA ILE A 177 -7.72 -11.80 18.18
C ILE A 177 -8.35 -10.77 19.14
N ALA A 178 -8.53 -9.54 18.68
CA ALA A 178 -9.10 -8.48 19.49
C ALA A 178 -10.60 -8.71 19.73
N ASP A 179 -11.09 -8.24 20.87
CA ASP A 179 -12.51 -8.28 21.21
C ASP A 179 -13.36 -7.71 20.07
N GLY A 180 -14.34 -8.51 19.64
CA GLY A 180 -15.24 -8.16 18.53
C GLY A 180 -14.69 -8.41 17.12
N CYS A 181 -13.42 -8.81 16.98
CA CYS A 181 -12.85 -9.22 15.71
C CYS A 181 -12.29 -10.64 15.79
N PRO A 182 -12.99 -11.67 15.31
CA PRO A 182 -12.54 -13.06 15.41
C PRO A 182 -11.35 -13.40 14.51
N ALA A 183 -10.91 -12.49 13.64
CA ALA A 183 -9.76 -12.67 12.76
C ALA A 183 -8.61 -11.73 13.15
N PRO A 184 -7.34 -12.13 12.93
CA PRO A 184 -6.20 -11.26 13.21
C PRO A 184 -6.27 -9.98 12.36
N VAL A 185 -5.95 -8.84 12.97
CA VAL A 185 -5.87 -7.54 12.31
C VAL A 185 -4.43 -7.10 12.28
N PHE A 186 -3.99 -6.56 11.14
CA PHE A 186 -2.63 -6.07 10.92
C PHE A 186 -2.66 -4.56 10.74
N ALA A 187 -1.66 -3.86 11.27
CA ALA A 187 -1.53 -2.43 11.08
C ALA A 187 -1.05 -2.10 9.66
N ASN A 188 -1.56 -1.03 9.06
CA ASN A 188 -0.93 -0.42 7.92
C ASN A 188 0.15 0.59 8.39
N HIS A 189 1.37 0.40 7.97
CA HIS A 189 2.50 1.27 8.29
C HIS A 189 2.60 2.51 7.38
N GLU A 190 1.73 2.60 6.37
CA GLU A 190 1.53 3.76 5.51
C GLU A 190 0.12 4.33 5.71
N THR A 191 -0.17 5.50 5.14
CA THR A 191 -1.54 6.01 5.12
C THR A 191 -2.37 5.25 4.09
N HIS A 192 -3.68 5.14 4.31
CA HIS A 192 -4.61 4.58 3.30
C HIS A 192 -5.05 5.63 2.27
N TRP A 193 -4.66 6.87 2.46
CA TRP A 193 -5.03 7.99 1.61
C TRP A 193 -4.19 8.03 0.34
N TRP A 194 -4.78 8.50 -0.73
CA TRP A 194 -4.05 8.76 -1.98
C TRP A 194 -3.35 10.12 -1.89
N ASP A 195 -2.38 10.21 -1.05
CA ASP A 195 -1.73 11.43 -0.61
C ASP A 195 -0.28 11.58 -1.09
N GLY A 196 0.18 10.65 -1.91
CA GLY A 196 1.55 10.66 -2.41
C GLY A 196 2.59 10.30 -1.35
N SER A 197 2.21 9.58 -0.29
CA SER A 197 3.13 9.21 0.78
C SER A 197 4.30 8.38 0.31
N GLN A 198 4.20 7.67 -0.82
CA GLN A 198 5.36 7.03 -1.46
C GLN A 198 6.45 8.05 -1.85
N ILE A 199 6.07 9.31 -2.10
CA ILE A 199 7.01 10.40 -2.41
C ILE A 199 7.41 11.13 -1.12
N TYR A 200 6.43 11.44 -0.26
CA TYR A 200 6.58 12.37 0.86
C TYR A 200 6.78 11.68 2.21
N GLY A 201 6.48 10.39 2.30
CA GLY A 201 6.49 9.63 3.55
C GLY A 201 5.20 9.73 4.34
N SER A 202 4.96 8.74 5.20
CA SER A 202 3.83 8.66 6.11
C SER A 202 4.22 9.02 7.54
N GLY A 203 5.03 10.07 7.70
CA GLY A 203 5.44 10.57 9.00
C GLY A 203 6.39 11.76 8.93
N THR A 204 6.35 12.62 9.93
CA THR A 204 7.12 13.88 9.98
C THR A 204 8.63 13.66 9.94
N GLU A 205 9.13 12.56 10.51
CA GLU A 205 10.55 12.21 10.47
C GLU A 205 11.01 11.98 9.03
N ARG A 206 10.28 11.15 8.29
CA ARG A 206 10.58 10.87 6.87
C ARG A 206 10.48 12.12 6.02
N GLN A 207 9.44 12.94 6.23
CA GLN A 207 9.32 14.22 5.51
C GLN A 207 10.52 15.14 5.76
N ARG A 208 11.02 15.22 7.00
CA ARG A 208 12.22 16.01 7.32
C ARG A 208 13.47 15.46 6.66
N GLU A 209 13.61 14.14 6.57
CA GLU A 209 14.76 13.53 5.89
C GLU A 209 14.84 13.89 4.41
N ILE A 210 13.71 13.94 3.72
CA ILE A 210 13.68 14.19 2.26
C ILE A 210 13.64 15.68 1.90
N ARG A 211 13.21 16.58 2.79
CA ARG A 211 13.10 18.02 2.53
C ARG A 211 14.45 18.72 2.49
N THR A 212 14.56 19.75 1.65
CA THR A 212 15.69 20.69 1.64
C THR A 212 15.53 21.80 2.68
N PHE A 213 14.30 22.07 3.14
CA PHE A 213 13.90 23.25 3.91
C PHE A 213 14.19 24.57 3.19
N VAL A 214 14.08 24.57 1.87
CA VAL A 214 14.20 25.74 1.03
C VAL A 214 13.13 25.69 -0.04
N ASP A 215 12.26 26.66 -0.09
CA ASP A 215 11.22 26.87 -1.09
C ASP A 215 10.30 25.62 -1.28
N GLY A 216 10.04 24.85 -0.23
CA GLY A 216 9.20 23.66 -0.24
C GLY A 216 9.80 22.44 -0.94
N LYS A 217 11.04 22.50 -1.40
CA LYS A 217 11.66 21.46 -2.22
C LYS A 217 12.08 20.21 -1.46
N ILE A 218 12.13 19.09 -2.16
CA ILE A 218 12.74 17.85 -1.71
C ILE A 218 14.13 17.68 -2.30
N LYS A 219 14.96 16.87 -1.63
CA LYS A 219 16.36 16.66 -1.98
C LYS A 219 16.49 15.93 -3.32
N VAL A 220 17.16 16.58 -4.27
CA VAL A 220 17.56 16.02 -5.55
C VAL A 220 19.00 16.48 -5.77
N GLY A 221 19.92 15.59 -6.13
CA GLY A 221 21.32 15.94 -6.41
C GLY A 221 21.48 16.74 -7.69
N ASP A 222 22.65 17.33 -7.89
CA ASP A 222 22.99 18.12 -9.08
C ASP A 222 22.96 17.28 -10.36
N ASP A 223 23.15 15.97 -10.25
CA ASP A 223 23.00 15.00 -11.33
C ASP A 223 21.53 14.63 -11.63
N GLY A 224 20.59 15.24 -10.92
CA GLY A 224 19.15 15.02 -11.07
C GLY A 224 18.65 13.70 -10.45
N ARG A 225 19.47 13.01 -9.65
CA ARG A 225 19.12 11.77 -8.94
C ARG A 225 18.76 12.06 -7.50
N LEU A 226 18.04 11.10 -6.90
CA LEU A 226 17.80 11.14 -5.45
C LEU A 226 19.08 10.82 -4.67
N PRO A 227 19.30 11.47 -3.52
CA PRO A 227 20.36 11.08 -2.61
C PRO A 227 20.22 9.62 -2.18
N LYS A 228 21.31 9.00 -1.77
CA LYS A 228 21.26 7.66 -1.18
C LYS A 228 20.94 7.77 0.32
N SER A 229 20.12 6.86 0.79
CA SER A 229 19.90 6.69 2.23
C SER A 229 21.09 5.98 2.87
N ASP A 230 21.26 6.16 4.18
CA ASP A 230 22.28 5.44 4.95
C ASP A 230 22.00 3.94 5.07
N VAL A 231 20.75 3.54 4.79
CA VAL A 231 20.34 2.15 4.81
C VAL A 231 20.53 1.53 3.42
N MET A 232 21.46 0.59 3.30
CA MET A 232 21.72 -0.21 2.11
C MET A 232 22.05 0.60 0.83
N GLY A 233 22.26 1.91 0.91
CA GLY A 233 22.56 2.77 -0.24
C GLY A 233 21.45 2.87 -1.28
N ILE A 234 20.21 2.61 -0.91
CA ILE A 234 19.02 2.81 -1.75
C ILE A 234 18.64 4.28 -1.84
N ASP A 235 17.82 4.64 -2.82
CA ASP A 235 17.39 6.03 -2.99
C ASP A 235 16.56 6.52 -1.79
N LEU A 236 16.83 7.76 -1.38
CA LEU A 236 16.08 8.43 -0.32
C LEU A 236 14.72 8.88 -0.87
N THR A 237 13.67 8.18 -0.48
CA THR A 237 12.29 8.40 -0.91
C THR A 237 11.35 8.47 0.28
N GLY A 238 10.08 8.78 0.06
CA GLY A 238 9.04 8.69 1.09
C GLY A 238 8.92 7.29 1.70
N MET A 239 9.17 6.27 0.89
CA MET A 239 9.15 4.87 1.29
C MET A 239 10.45 4.17 0.89
N LYS A 240 11.10 3.45 1.83
CA LYS A 240 12.42 2.81 1.61
C LYS A 240 12.34 1.42 1.02
N GLU A 241 11.26 0.73 1.31
CA GLU A 241 11.08 -0.69 1.05
C GLU A 241 10.72 -0.91 -0.43
N ASN A 242 10.90 -2.16 -0.89
CA ASN A 242 10.54 -2.57 -2.26
C ASN A 242 11.21 -1.76 -3.38
N TRP A 243 12.49 -1.44 -3.20
CA TRP A 243 13.23 -0.71 -4.22
C TRP A 243 13.67 -1.62 -5.39
N TRP A 244 13.49 -1.12 -6.60
CA TRP A 244 14.09 -1.60 -7.84
C TRP A 244 14.08 -0.47 -8.88
N VAL A 245 14.83 -0.65 -10.00
CA VAL A 245 15.08 0.43 -10.96
C VAL A 245 13.79 1.09 -11.50
N GLY A 246 12.74 0.34 -11.74
CA GLY A 246 11.47 0.87 -12.25
C GLY A 246 10.77 1.80 -11.26
N VAL A 247 10.71 1.40 -9.99
CA VAL A 247 10.15 2.24 -8.92
C VAL A 247 11.07 3.43 -8.64
N GLY A 248 12.41 3.23 -8.61
CA GLY A 248 13.39 4.31 -8.41
C GLY A 248 13.30 5.39 -9.49
N LEU A 249 13.03 5.00 -10.75
CA LEU A 249 12.79 5.95 -11.83
C LEU A 249 11.56 6.83 -11.57
N LEU A 250 10.45 6.24 -11.12
CA LEU A 250 9.23 6.98 -10.82
C LEU A 250 9.40 7.89 -9.61
N HIS A 251 10.04 7.43 -8.53
CA HIS A 251 10.37 8.28 -7.39
C HIS A 251 11.22 9.49 -7.81
N THR A 252 12.24 9.28 -8.63
CA THR A 252 13.10 10.36 -9.14
C THR A 252 12.30 11.33 -10.01
N LEU A 253 11.45 10.82 -10.90
CA LEU A 253 10.61 11.63 -11.78
C LEU A 253 9.69 12.54 -10.96
N PHE A 254 8.94 11.98 -10.02
CA PHE A 254 7.99 12.75 -9.20
C PHE A 254 8.68 13.71 -8.23
N ALA A 255 9.84 13.37 -7.71
CA ALA A 255 10.64 14.29 -6.91
C ALA A 255 11.09 15.53 -7.70
N ARG A 256 11.53 15.33 -8.93
CA ARG A 256 11.89 16.43 -9.83
C ARG A 256 10.68 17.25 -10.26
N GLU A 257 9.55 16.61 -10.55
CA GLU A 257 8.30 17.30 -10.86
C GLU A 257 7.83 18.15 -9.69
N HIS A 258 7.86 17.61 -8.47
CA HIS A 258 7.57 18.36 -7.25
C HIS A 258 8.43 19.64 -7.17
N ASN A 259 9.73 19.53 -7.35
CA ASN A 259 10.63 20.70 -7.32
C ASN A 259 10.35 21.71 -8.43
N ALA A 260 9.99 21.24 -9.64
CA ALA A 260 9.57 22.13 -10.73
C ALA A 260 8.28 22.89 -10.40
N VAL A 261 7.32 22.22 -9.74
CA VAL A 261 6.10 22.86 -9.24
C VAL A 261 6.43 23.91 -8.16
N CYS A 262 7.34 23.61 -7.23
CA CYS A 262 7.82 24.56 -6.24
C CYS A 262 8.42 25.82 -6.89
N ASP A 263 9.27 25.66 -7.90
CA ASP A 263 9.85 26.78 -8.64
C ASP A 263 8.77 27.63 -9.34
N ALA A 264 7.78 27.00 -9.95
CA ALA A 264 6.67 27.69 -10.60
C ALA A 264 5.82 28.47 -9.58
N LEU A 265 5.53 27.86 -8.43
CA LEU A 265 4.79 28.50 -7.34
C LEU A 265 5.57 29.67 -6.75
N LYS A 266 6.86 29.51 -6.48
CA LYS A 266 7.70 30.60 -5.95
C LYS A 266 7.78 31.78 -6.92
N LYS A 267 7.85 31.51 -8.22
CA LYS A 267 7.81 32.55 -9.27
C LYS A 267 6.47 33.29 -9.27
N ALA A 268 5.36 32.57 -9.16
CA ALA A 268 4.01 33.17 -9.16
C ALA A 268 3.69 33.88 -7.84
N TYR A 269 4.21 33.36 -6.75
CA TYR A 269 3.97 33.81 -5.38
C TYR A 269 5.28 34.03 -4.63
N PRO A 270 6.03 35.13 -4.87
CA PRO A 270 7.38 35.31 -4.28
C PRO A 270 7.44 35.31 -2.75
N LYS A 271 6.31 35.58 -2.11
CA LYS A 271 6.18 35.56 -0.63
C LYS A 271 5.80 34.20 -0.05
N LEU A 272 5.62 33.19 -0.91
CA LEU A 272 5.33 31.84 -0.45
C LEU A 272 6.52 31.33 0.38
N ASP A 273 6.21 30.84 1.57
CA ASP A 273 7.18 30.32 2.52
C ASP A 273 7.44 28.81 2.28
N ASP A 274 8.45 28.24 3.00
CA ASP A 274 8.82 26.83 2.89
C ASP A 274 7.78 25.87 3.51
#